data_aa80e714fa4698f60d99d8dc68125fc1
#
_entry.id   aa80e714fa4698f60d99d8dc68125fc1
#
_cell.length_a   1.000
_cell.length_b   1.000
_cell.length_c   1.000
_cell.angle_alpha   90.00
_cell.angle_beta   90.00
_cell.angle_gamma   90.00
#
_symmetry.space_group_name_H-M   'P 1'
#
loop_
_entity.id
_entity.type
_entity.pdbx_description
1 polymer ?
#
loop_
_entity_poly.entity_id
_entity_poly.type
_entity_poly.pdbx_seq_one_letter_code
_entity_poly.pdbx_strand_id
1 'polypeptide(L)'
;MKIEKFVTSGKFRLDGGEWDVDNNVYILGGKGGVYIIDPSHNAEQVINEVGDRPVRGIILTHAHNDHCELAPQLGEHYGVEVHLHPEDDELWKESNGDAPYVPLTDNQQFELDGEKITVFHTPGHSPGCVVLHLPQDNVLLSGDTLFNGGPGATGRKYSDFDVIIESLRNVVFNLPGNTKVYPGHGDETTVGAEAARIDEYVARGY
;
A
#
# COMPACT_ATOMS: atom_id res chain seq x y z
N MET A 1 -10.03 -3.44 -14.35
CA MET A 1 -10.60 -3.60 -12.96
C MET A 1 -11.12 -2.28 -12.47
N LYS A 2 -12.26 -2.21 -11.77
CA LYS A 2 -12.69 -0.95 -11.14
C LYS A 2 -11.80 -0.66 -9.93
N ILE A 3 -11.31 0.57 -9.83
CA ILE A 3 -10.52 1.05 -8.70
C ILE A 3 -11.33 2.16 -8.04
N GLU A 4 -11.69 1.98 -6.79
CA GLU A 4 -12.41 2.97 -6.00
C GLU A 4 -11.48 3.46 -4.90
N LYS A 5 -11.42 4.78 -4.71
CA LYS A 5 -10.63 5.44 -3.68
C LYS A 5 -11.54 6.25 -2.76
N PHE A 6 -11.33 6.15 -1.47
CA PHE A 6 -11.89 7.05 -0.47
C PHE A 6 -10.85 7.37 0.60
N VAL A 7 -11.09 8.43 1.34
CA VAL A 7 -10.15 8.91 2.37
C VAL A 7 -10.71 8.61 3.75
N THR A 8 -9.84 8.12 4.63
CA THR A 8 -10.11 7.98 6.06
C THR A 8 -9.09 8.80 6.84
N SER A 9 -9.49 9.35 8.00
CA SER A 9 -8.64 10.21 8.82
C SER A 9 -8.41 9.59 10.18
N GLY A 10 -7.17 9.67 10.68
CA GLY A 10 -6.82 9.14 11.99
C GLY A 10 -5.39 9.47 12.39
N LYS A 11 -4.73 8.53 13.07
CA LYS A 11 -3.40 8.75 13.66
C LYS A 11 -2.36 7.77 13.11
N PHE A 12 -1.27 8.31 12.62
CA PHE A 12 -0.03 7.57 12.45
C PHE A 12 0.77 7.58 13.74
N ARG A 13 1.28 6.42 14.16
CA ARG A 13 2.07 6.26 15.40
C ARG A 13 3.35 5.50 15.09
N LEU A 14 4.48 6.06 15.49
CA LEU A 14 5.78 5.40 15.37
C LEU A 14 6.76 5.99 16.39
N ASP A 15 7.57 5.16 17.05
CA ASP A 15 8.63 5.57 17.99
C ASP A 15 8.14 6.52 19.09
N GLY A 16 6.90 6.33 19.57
CA GLY A 16 6.28 7.16 20.60
C GLY A 16 5.77 8.52 20.11
N GLY A 17 5.88 8.82 18.81
CA GLY A 17 5.25 9.96 18.16
C GLY A 17 3.84 9.63 17.66
N GLU A 18 3.03 10.67 17.48
CA GLU A 18 1.67 10.57 16.93
C GLU A 18 1.38 11.78 16.05
N TRP A 19 0.84 11.53 14.85
CA TRP A 19 0.51 12.55 13.86
C TRP A 19 -0.88 12.32 13.27
N ASP A 20 -1.63 13.41 13.05
CA ASP A 20 -2.87 13.35 12.27
C ASP A 20 -2.55 13.09 10.80
N VAL A 21 -3.21 12.10 10.21
CA VAL A 21 -3.01 11.70 8.82
C VAL A 21 -4.33 11.38 8.13
N ASP A 22 -4.35 11.61 6.82
CA ASP A 22 -5.41 11.17 5.93
C ASP A 22 -4.86 10.07 5.02
N ASN A 23 -5.49 8.89 5.05
CA ASN A 23 -5.08 7.74 4.26
C ASN A 23 -6.03 7.50 3.10
N ASN A 24 -5.47 7.15 1.96
CA ASN A 24 -6.21 6.65 0.81
C ASN A 24 -6.45 5.15 0.99
N VAL A 25 -7.71 4.76 1.10
CA VAL A 25 -8.12 3.35 1.07
C VAL A 25 -8.60 3.02 -0.32
N TYR A 26 -8.21 1.84 -0.84
CA TYR A 26 -8.63 1.41 -2.18
C TYR A 26 -9.45 0.13 -2.11
N ILE A 27 -10.47 0.06 -2.98
CA ILE A 27 -11.24 -1.15 -3.24
C ILE A 27 -11.05 -1.50 -4.71
N LEU A 28 -10.49 -2.68 -4.96
CA LEU A 28 -10.19 -3.19 -6.30
C LEU A 28 -11.19 -4.26 -6.69
N GLY A 29 -11.86 -4.11 -7.82
CA GLY A 29 -12.74 -5.14 -8.36
C GLY A 29 -14.14 -4.64 -8.70
N GLY A 30 -15.12 -5.52 -8.64
CA GLY A 30 -16.48 -5.23 -9.06
C GLY A 30 -17.53 -6.16 -8.44
N LYS A 31 -18.53 -6.53 -9.23
CA LYS A 31 -19.63 -7.39 -8.75
C LYS A 31 -19.20 -8.83 -8.43
N GLY A 32 -18.16 -9.33 -9.08
CA GLY A 32 -17.60 -10.67 -8.84
C GLY A 32 -16.82 -10.81 -7.55
N GLY A 33 -16.49 -9.70 -6.93
CA GLY A 33 -15.77 -9.59 -5.66
C GLY A 33 -14.79 -8.44 -5.65
N VAL A 34 -14.22 -8.15 -4.47
CA VAL A 34 -13.27 -7.06 -4.28
C VAL A 34 -12.12 -7.47 -3.37
N TYR A 35 -10.94 -6.86 -3.58
CA TYR A 35 -9.88 -6.76 -2.61
C TYR A 35 -9.92 -5.38 -1.94
N ILE A 36 -9.65 -5.35 -0.63
CA ILE A 36 -9.50 -4.10 0.13
C ILE A 36 -8.00 -3.89 0.32
N ILE A 37 -7.51 -2.69 0.01
CA ILE A 37 -6.11 -2.33 0.13
C ILE A 37 -5.95 -1.27 1.20
N ASP A 38 -5.07 -1.53 2.18
CA ASP A 38 -4.72 -0.64 3.29
C ASP A 38 -5.94 -0.05 4.02
N PRO A 39 -6.85 -0.89 4.55
CA PRO A 39 -8.01 -0.37 5.29
C PRO A 39 -7.56 0.32 6.58
N SER A 40 -7.93 1.59 6.74
CA SER A 40 -7.42 2.44 7.80
C SER A 40 -8.51 3.21 8.54
N HIS A 41 -8.27 3.50 9.80
CA HIS A 41 -8.95 4.43 10.71
C HIS A 41 -10.43 4.19 10.97
N ASN A 42 -11.27 3.91 9.95
CA ASN A 42 -12.72 3.85 10.09
C ASN A 42 -13.31 2.57 9.45
N ALA A 43 -13.45 1.52 10.25
CA ALA A 43 -13.98 0.24 9.77
C ALA A 43 -15.41 0.35 9.22
N GLU A 44 -16.28 1.16 9.83
CA GLU A 44 -17.66 1.35 9.37
C GLU A 44 -17.69 1.99 7.99
N GLN A 45 -16.84 2.99 7.73
CA GLN A 45 -16.72 3.60 6.41
C GLN A 45 -16.25 2.58 5.37
N VAL A 46 -15.23 1.76 5.68
CA VAL A 46 -14.75 0.71 4.78
C VAL A 46 -15.87 -0.27 4.45
N ILE A 47 -16.63 -0.73 5.46
CA ILE A 47 -17.75 -1.66 5.28
C ILE A 47 -18.84 -1.04 4.40
N ASN A 48 -19.18 0.22 4.62
CA ASN A 48 -20.18 0.93 3.82
C ASN A 48 -19.75 1.08 2.35
N GLU A 49 -18.47 1.41 2.11
CA GLU A 49 -17.91 1.52 0.75
C GLU A 49 -17.84 0.17 0.04
N VAL A 50 -17.54 -0.91 0.73
CA VAL A 50 -17.60 -2.28 0.20
C VAL A 50 -19.04 -2.67 -0.16
N GLY A 51 -20.02 -2.33 0.69
CA GLY A 51 -21.42 -2.70 0.52
C GLY A 51 -21.62 -4.23 0.51
N ASP A 52 -22.52 -4.70 -0.33
CA ASP A 52 -22.87 -6.14 -0.41
C ASP A 52 -21.92 -6.98 -1.29
N ARG A 53 -20.78 -6.41 -1.72
CA ARG A 53 -19.83 -7.12 -2.58
C ARG A 53 -19.07 -8.20 -1.82
N PRO A 54 -18.85 -9.38 -2.37
CA PRO A 54 -18.00 -10.39 -1.76
C PRO A 54 -16.56 -9.87 -1.64
N VAL A 55 -15.98 -9.87 -0.44
CA VAL A 55 -14.56 -9.59 -0.25
C VAL A 55 -13.76 -10.85 -0.53
N ARG A 56 -12.66 -10.74 -1.26
CA ARG A 56 -11.75 -11.84 -1.62
C ARG A 56 -10.52 -11.91 -0.73
N GLY A 57 -10.14 -10.79 -0.14
CA GLY A 57 -9.01 -10.66 0.76
C GLY A 57 -8.69 -9.20 1.04
N ILE A 58 -7.79 -9.00 2.00
CA ILE A 58 -7.21 -7.70 2.34
C ILE A 58 -5.73 -7.78 1.99
N ILE A 59 -5.22 -6.81 1.23
CA ILE A 59 -3.80 -6.75 0.86
C ILE A 59 -3.22 -5.47 1.44
N LEU A 60 -2.15 -5.62 2.21
CA LEU A 60 -1.46 -4.50 2.83
C LEU A 60 -0.19 -4.17 2.04
N THR A 61 -0.01 -2.89 1.74
CA THR A 61 1.23 -2.42 1.12
C THR A 61 2.39 -2.43 2.11
N HIS A 62 2.12 -2.19 3.38
CA HIS A 62 3.09 -2.27 4.48
C HIS A 62 2.38 -2.27 5.85
N ALA A 63 3.15 -2.39 6.94
CA ALA A 63 2.58 -2.58 8.27
C ALA A 63 2.69 -1.36 9.22
N HIS A 64 2.76 -0.13 8.72
CA HIS A 64 2.50 1.00 9.59
C HIS A 64 1.05 0.99 10.08
N ASN A 65 0.81 1.41 11.32
CA ASN A 65 -0.48 1.27 11.97
C ASN A 65 -1.64 1.87 11.18
N ASP A 66 -1.41 3.00 10.55
CA ASP A 66 -2.40 3.73 9.74
C ASP A 66 -2.73 3.05 8.40
N HIS A 67 -2.07 1.96 8.04
CA HIS A 67 -2.42 1.09 6.92
C HIS A 67 -2.95 -0.27 7.36
N CYS A 68 -2.52 -0.78 8.52
CA CYS A 68 -2.72 -2.18 8.87
C CYS A 68 -3.60 -2.43 10.10
N GLU A 69 -3.83 -1.44 10.99
CA GLU A 69 -4.45 -1.71 12.30
C GLU A 69 -5.90 -2.23 12.23
N LEU A 70 -6.64 -1.94 11.16
CA LEU A 70 -8.00 -2.46 10.98
C LEU A 70 -8.06 -3.80 10.23
N ALA A 71 -6.96 -4.24 9.64
CA ALA A 71 -6.95 -5.43 8.80
C ALA A 71 -7.39 -6.72 9.52
N PRO A 72 -6.96 -7.01 10.76
CA PRO A 72 -7.45 -8.19 11.48
C PRO A 72 -8.95 -8.16 11.75
N GLN A 73 -9.49 -7.01 12.20
CA GLN A 73 -10.91 -6.83 12.46
C GLN A 73 -11.75 -7.03 11.19
N LEU A 74 -11.32 -6.47 10.07
CA LEU A 74 -12.04 -6.59 8.80
C LEU A 74 -11.87 -7.98 8.18
N GLY A 75 -10.70 -8.61 8.36
CA GLY A 75 -10.47 -9.99 7.97
C GLY A 75 -11.43 -10.96 8.67
N GLU A 76 -11.62 -10.79 9.99
CA GLU A 76 -12.59 -11.55 10.77
C GLU A 76 -14.04 -11.26 10.32
N HIS A 77 -14.38 -9.97 10.14
CA HIS A 77 -15.72 -9.53 9.72
C HIS A 77 -16.15 -10.16 8.39
N TYR A 78 -15.24 -10.21 7.41
CA TYR A 78 -15.53 -10.77 6.08
C TYR A 78 -15.20 -12.27 5.96
N GLY A 79 -14.50 -12.86 6.94
CA GLY A 79 -14.02 -14.25 6.89
C GLY A 79 -12.97 -14.47 5.80
N VAL A 80 -12.04 -13.51 5.61
CA VAL A 80 -11.03 -13.52 4.55
C VAL A 80 -9.62 -13.36 5.10
N GLU A 81 -8.64 -13.75 4.28
CA GLU A 81 -7.22 -13.63 4.62
C GLU A 81 -6.74 -12.17 4.51
N VAL A 82 -5.82 -11.81 5.41
CA VAL A 82 -5.01 -10.59 5.35
C VAL A 82 -3.64 -10.96 4.82
N HIS A 83 -3.17 -10.25 3.81
CA HIS A 83 -1.88 -10.49 3.16
C HIS A 83 -0.92 -9.36 3.47
N LEU A 84 0.30 -9.70 3.91
CA LEU A 84 1.37 -8.76 4.27
C LEU A 84 2.73 -9.36 3.91
N HIS A 85 3.69 -8.54 3.50
CA HIS A 85 5.05 -9.00 3.30
C HIS A 85 5.75 -9.31 4.64
N PRO A 86 6.39 -10.48 4.80
CA PRO A 86 6.90 -10.94 6.10
C PRO A 86 8.05 -10.09 6.67
N GLU A 87 8.72 -9.30 5.87
CA GLU A 87 9.75 -8.38 6.37
C GLU A 87 9.18 -7.23 7.22
N ASP A 88 7.86 -7.01 7.20
CA ASP A 88 7.16 -6.07 8.09
C ASP A 88 6.60 -6.73 9.37
N ASP A 89 6.96 -7.97 9.69
CA ASP A 89 6.43 -8.71 10.83
C ASP A 89 6.60 -7.98 12.18
N GLU A 90 7.71 -7.28 12.38
CA GLU A 90 7.95 -6.50 13.60
C GLU A 90 7.00 -5.30 13.70
N LEU A 91 6.78 -4.56 12.61
CA LEU A 91 5.80 -3.46 12.56
C LEU A 91 4.37 -3.97 12.73
N TRP A 92 4.06 -5.12 12.12
CA TRP A 92 2.77 -5.79 12.29
C TRP A 92 2.48 -6.11 13.75
N LYS A 93 3.45 -6.69 14.45
CA LYS A 93 3.32 -7.03 15.87
C LYS A 93 3.17 -5.81 16.78
N GLU A 94 3.80 -4.69 16.44
CA GLU A 94 3.62 -3.44 17.19
C GLU A 94 2.16 -2.95 17.15
N SER A 95 1.45 -3.16 16.04
CA SER A 95 0.07 -2.69 15.84
C SER A 95 -0.99 -3.76 16.14
N ASN A 96 -0.72 -5.02 15.81
CA ASN A 96 -1.70 -6.09 15.76
C ASN A 96 -1.34 -7.32 16.63
N GLY A 97 -0.20 -7.30 17.34
CA GLY A 97 0.26 -8.42 18.14
C GLY A 97 0.48 -9.67 17.28
N ASP A 98 -0.03 -10.81 17.77
CA ASP A 98 0.10 -12.11 17.09
C ASP A 98 -1.07 -12.41 16.12
N ALA A 99 -1.78 -11.39 15.65
CA ALA A 99 -2.83 -11.60 14.66
C ALA A 99 -2.27 -12.27 13.39
N PRO A 100 -2.93 -13.31 12.84
CA PRO A 100 -2.40 -14.03 11.70
C PRO A 100 -2.50 -13.23 10.40
N TYR A 101 -1.52 -13.43 9.51
CA TYR A 101 -1.56 -12.97 8.13
C TYR A 101 -0.96 -14.04 7.20
N VAL A 102 -1.23 -13.91 5.91
CA VAL A 102 -0.65 -14.74 4.85
C VAL A 102 0.52 -13.99 4.23
N PRO A 103 1.73 -14.59 4.20
CA PRO A 103 2.91 -13.93 3.65
C PRO A 103 2.75 -13.59 2.15
N LEU A 104 3.02 -12.34 1.79
CA LEU A 104 3.24 -11.93 0.40
C LEU A 104 4.67 -12.27 -0.04
N THR A 105 4.81 -12.54 -1.32
CA THR A 105 6.12 -12.73 -1.95
C THR A 105 6.27 -11.83 -3.17
N ASP A 106 7.49 -11.47 -3.49
CA ASP A 106 7.78 -10.71 -4.72
C ASP A 106 7.31 -11.47 -5.96
N ASN A 107 6.74 -10.73 -6.93
CA ASN A 107 6.11 -11.27 -8.14
C ASN A 107 4.86 -12.17 -7.90
N GLN A 108 4.33 -12.23 -6.69
CA GLN A 108 3.05 -12.89 -6.43
C GLN A 108 1.94 -12.24 -7.26
N GLN A 109 1.00 -13.04 -7.73
CA GLN A 109 -0.14 -12.56 -8.51
C GLN A 109 -1.45 -12.94 -7.83
N PHE A 110 -2.35 -11.96 -7.76
CA PHE A 110 -3.77 -12.19 -7.52
C PHE A 110 -4.52 -12.01 -8.82
N GLU A 111 -5.61 -12.71 -8.97
CA GLU A 111 -6.48 -12.59 -10.15
C GLU A 111 -7.90 -12.29 -9.69
N LEU A 112 -8.54 -11.34 -10.36
CA LEU A 112 -9.91 -10.96 -10.13
C LEU A 112 -10.58 -10.59 -11.46
N ASP A 113 -11.66 -11.29 -11.80
CA ASP A 113 -12.43 -11.08 -13.05
C ASP A 113 -11.56 -11.16 -14.33
N GLY A 114 -10.50 -11.99 -14.32
CA GLY A 114 -9.56 -12.17 -15.43
C GLY A 114 -8.47 -11.09 -15.54
N GLU A 115 -8.43 -10.17 -14.59
CA GLU A 115 -7.38 -9.16 -14.48
C GLU A 115 -6.41 -9.50 -13.37
N LYS A 116 -5.14 -9.08 -13.53
CA LYS A 116 -4.06 -9.43 -12.62
C LYS A 116 -3.66 -8.25 -11.75
N ILE A 117 -3.37 -8.54 -10.49
CA ILE A 117 -2.67 -7.66 -9.56
C ILE A 117 -1.33 -8.33 -9.28
N THR A 118 -0.23 -7.68 -9.63
CA THR A 118 1.12 -8.20 -9.39
C THR A 118 1.75 -7.44 -8.22
N VAL A 119 2.25 -8.18 -7.25
CA VAL A 119 2.97 -7.65 -6.08
C VAL A 119 4.45 -7.48 -6.45
N PHE A 120 5.03 -6.31 -6.20
CA PHE A 120 6.47 -6.09 -6.25
C PHE A 120 6.99 -5.63 -4.91
N HIS A 121 8.03 -6.27 -4.41
CA HIS A 121 8.69 -5.87 -3.17
C HIS A 121 9.53 -4.61 -3.39
N THR A 122 9.25 -3.57 -2.62
CA THR A 122 9.87 -2.23 -2.74
C THR A 122 10.25 -1.68 -1.37
N PRO A 123 11.23 -2.31 -0.69
CA PRO A 123 11.64 -1.90 0.65
C PRO A 123 12.21 -0.48 0.68
N GLY A 124 12.24 0.10 1.88
CA GLY A 124 12.90 1.38 2.17
C GLY A 124 12.08 2.32 3.04
N HIS A 125 10.79 2.54 2.79
CA HIS A 125 9.89 3.20 3.75
C HIS A 125 9.61 2.30 4.95
N SER A 126 9.34 1.03 4.71
CA SER A 126 9.48 -0.08 5.65
C SER A 126 10.19 -1.25 4.98
N PRO A 127 10.67 -2.26 5.74
CA PRO A 127 11.36 -3.42 5.15
C PRO A 127 10.46 -4.24 4.23
N GLY A 128 9.18 -4.37 4.57
CA GLY A 128 8.20 -5.17 3.85
C GLY A 128 7.30 -4.40 2.90
N CYS A 129 7.63 -3.15 2.55
CA CYS A 129 6.85 -2.39 1.58
C CYS A 129 6.70 -3.15 0.26
N VAL A 130 5.46 -3.17 -0.25
CA VAL A 130 5.15 -3.66 -1.59
C VAL A 130 4.34 -2.62 -2.36
N VAL A 131 4.42 -2.69 -3.67
CA VAL A 131 3.51 -1.98 -4.58
C VAL A 131 2.67 -3.00 -5.35
N LEU A 132 1.46 -2.60 -5.73
CA LEU A 132 0.52 -3.46 -6.45
C LEU A 132 0.34 -2.91 -7.86
N HIS A 133 0.83 -3.64 -8.86
CA HIS A 133 0.74 -3.27 -10.27
C HIS A 133 -0.46 -3.94 -10.93
N LEU A 134 -1.30 -3.13 -11.56
CA LEU A 134 -2.45 -3.53 -12.36
C LEU A 134 -2.15 -3.24 -13.82
N PRO A 135 -1.52 -4.18 -14.55
CA PRO A 135 -0.99 -3.91 -15.89
C PRO A 135 -2.08 -3.61 -16.92
N GLN A 136 -3.27 -4.19 -16.81
CA GLN A 136 -4.37 -3.96 -17.74
C GLN A 136 -4.95 -2.54 -17.62
N ASP A 137 -4.91 -1.97 -16.42
CA ASP A 137 -5.39 -0.60 -16.15
C ASP A 137 -4.28 0.46 -16.25
N ASN A 138 -3.02 0.00 -16.36
CA ASN A 138 -1.83 0.85 -16.32
C ASN A 138 -1.78 1.68 -15.03
N VAL A 139 -1.99 1.00 -13.89
CA VAL A 139 -2.05 1.60 -12.54
C VAL A 139 -1.09 0.89 -11.60
N LEU A 140 -0.49 1.65 -10.72
CA LEU A 140 0.32 1.22 -9.59
C LEU A 140 -0.26 1.79 -8.30
N LEU A 141 -0.70 0.93 -7.37
CA LEU A 141 -0.92 1.35 -5.99
C LEU A 141 0.43 1.29 -5.28
N SER A 142 0.96 2.44 -4.92
CA SER A 142 2.33 2.55 -4.42
C SER A 142 2.45 2.47 -2.90
N GLY A 143 1.33 2.43 -2.16
CA GLY A 143 1.41 2.64 -0.72
C GLY A 143 2.26 3.85 -0.41
N ASP A 144 3.21 3.69 0.49
CA ASP A 144 4.12 4.75 0.90
C ASP A 144 5.52 4.64 0.26
N THR A 145 5.64 3.87 -0.82
CA THR A 145 6.89 3.80 -1.60
C THR A 145 7.10 5.06 -2.45
N LEU A 146 6.03 5.57 -3.09
CA LEU A 146 6.11 6.74 -4.00
C LEU A 146 4.86 7.61 -3.89
N PHE A 147 5.07 8.90 -3.70
CA PHE A 147 4.03 9.94 -3.67
C PHE A 147 4.16 10.90 -4.85
N ASN A 148 3.15 11.74 -5.01
CA ASN A 148 3.27 12.96 -5.80
C ASN A 148 4.26 13.90 -5.11
N GLY A 149 5.47 13.99 -5.66
CA GLY A 149 6.54 14.82 -5.12
C GLY A 149 7.70 14.07 -4.48
N GLY A 150 7.73 12.73 -4.56
CA GLY A 150 8.91 11.95 -4.19
C GLY A 150 8.65 10.65 -3.43
N PRO A 151 9.73 10.04 -2.93
CA PRO A 151 9.66 8.82 -2.14
C PRO A 151 8.96 9.04 -0.81
N GLY A 152 8.50 7.95 -0.21
CA GLY A 152 8.01 7.93 1.15
C GLY A 152 9.06 8.37 2.16
N ALA A 153 8.60 8.90 3.29
CA ALA A 153 9.48 9.37 4.34
C ALA A 153 10.39 8.26 4.87
N THR A 154 11.65 8.62 5.07
CA THR A 154 12.67 7.78 5.70
C THR A 154 13.30 8.53 6.89
N GLY A 155 14.36 7.96 7.51
CA GLY A 155 14.98 8.56 8.68
C GLY A 155 14.26 8.21 10.00
N ARG A 156 13.36 7.23 9.97
CA ARG A 156 12.68 6.64 11.12
C ARG A 156 13.09 5.17 11.29
N LYS A 157 12.69 4.57 12.40
CA LYS A 157 12.90 3.16 12.67
C LYS A 157 12.42 2.30 11.51
N TYR A 158 13.21 1.33 11.10
CA TYR A 158 12.98 0.39 10.00
C TYR A 158 13.05 0.98 8.59
N SER A 159 13.26 2.29 8.42
CA SER A 159 13.35 2.90 7.09
C SER A 159 14.80 3.15 6.65
N ASP A 160 15.02 3.17 5.32
CA ASP A 160 16.32 3.39 4.70
C ASP A 160 16.16 4.15 3.38
N PHE A 161 16.79 5.34 3.27
CA PHE A 161 16.66 6.20 2.10
C PHE A 161 17.33 5.60 0.86
N ASP A 162 18.51 5.02 1.01
CA ASP A 162 19.22 4.45 -0.14
C ASP A 162 18.44 3.25 -0.71
N VAL A 163 17.85 2.44 0.17
CA VAL A 163 17.05 1.28 -0.21
C VAL A 163 15.75 1.72 -0.94
N ILE A 164 15.05 2.75 -0.49
CA ILE A 164 13.84 3.20 -1.20
C ILE A 164 14.19 3.77 -2.58
N ILE A 165 15.32 4.47 -2.72
CA ILE A 165 15.79 4.96 -4.01
C ILE A 165 16.15 3.79 -4.95
N GLU A 166 16.76 2.72 -4.44
CA GLU A 166 17.02 1.50 -5.21
C GLU A 166 15.71 0.83 -5.64
N SER A 167 14.72 0.71 -4.77
CA SER A 167 13.38 0.19 -5.07
C SER A 167 12.70 1.01 -6.18
N LEU A 168 12.77 2.33 -6.11
CA LEU A 168 12.23 3.20 -7.16
C LEU A 168 12.93 2.98 -8.49
N ARG A 169 14.26 2.98 -8.54
CA ARG A 169 15.04 2.83 -9.76
C ARG A 169 14.90 1.45 -10.40
N ASN A 170 14.91 0.40 -9.59
CA ASN A 170 14.98 -0.98 -10.07
C ASN A 170 13.61 -1.61 -10.33
N VAL A 171 12.54 -1.08 -9.71
CA VAL A 171 11.19 -1.63 -9.82
C VAL A 171 10.23 -0.60 -10.42
N VAL A 172 9.95 0.48 -9.70
CA VAL A 172 8.85 1.39 -10.03
C VAL A 172 9.11 2.14 -11.35
N PHE A 173 10.32 2.68 -11.54
CA PHE A 173 10.66 3.48 -12.71
C PHE A 173 11.00 2.64 -13.96
N ASN A 174 10.96 1.32 -13.87
CA ASN A 174 10.97 0.43 -15.02
C ASN A 174 9.56 0.19 -15.61
N LEU A 175 8.51 0.62 -14.93
CA LEU A 175 7.15 0.60 -15.46
C LEU A 175 6.97 1.69 -16.52
N PRO A 176 5.97 1.57 -17.41
CA PRO A 176 5.68 2.60 -18.40
C PRO A 176 5.48 3.97 -17.75
N GLY A 177 6.09 5.02 -18.34
CA GLY A 177 6.03 6.37 -17.74
C GLY A 177 4.63 6.96 -17.59
N ASN A 178 3.65 6.49 -18.36
CA ASN A 178 2.24 6.87 -18.24
C ASN A 178 1.46 6.02 -17.22
N THR A 179 2.11 5.11 -16.49
CA THR A 179 1.48 4.37 -15.39
C THR A 179 1.05 5.35 -14.32
N LYS A 180 -0.23 5.35 -13.99
CA LYS A 180 -0.78 6.17 -12.91
C LYS A 180 -0.36 5.59 -11.56
N VAL A 181 0.05 6.46 -10.66
CA VAL A 181 0.46 6.10 -9.29
C VAL A 181 -0.61 6.56 -8.31
N TYR A 182 -1.14 5.62 -7.57
CA TYR A 182 -2.14 5.81 -6.51
C TYR A 182 -1.47 5.56 -5.16
N PRO A 183 -1.07 6.62 -4.42
CA PRO A 183 -0.31 6.49 -3.17
C PRO A 183 -1.19 6.24 -1.96
N GLY A 184 -0.56 5.85 -0.85
CA GLY A 184 -1.21 5.68 0.46
C GLY A 184 -1.76 6.98 1.05
N HIS A 185 -1.19 8.12 0.67
CA HIS A 185 -1.63 9.46 1.10
C HIS A 185 -1.61 10.45 -0.06
N GLY A 186 -2.49 11.47 0.01
CA GLY A 186 -2.47 12.61 -0.90
C GLY A 186 -2.93 12.30 -2.32
N ASP A 187 -2.37 13.07 -3.27
CA ASP A 187 -2.81 13.08 -4.65
C ASP A 187 -2.07 12.05 -5.52
N GLU A 188 -2.70 11.69 -6.62
CA GLU A 188 -2.16 10.82 -7.66
C GLU A 188 -1.03 11.50 -8.43
N THR A 189 -0.18 10.68 -9.05
CA THR A 189 0.88 11.11 -9.97
C THR A 189 1.07 10.08 -11.08
N THR A 190 2.19 10.14 -11.81
CA THR A 190 2.59 9.13 -12.78
C THR A 190 4.03 8.71 -12.60
N VAL A 191 4.35 7.48 -12.97
CA VAL A 191 5.73 6.97 -12.93
C VAL A 191 6.70 7.92 -13.64
N GLY A 192 6.34 8.40 -14.84
CA GLY A 192 7.21 9.28 -15.63
C GLY A 192 7.42 10.66 -15.00
N ALA A 193 6.41 11.23 -14.35
CA ALA A 193 6.54 12.52 -13.67
C ALA A 193 7.55 12.44 -12.52
N GLU A 194 7.49 11.37 -11.73
CA GLU A 194 8.37 11.19 -10.58
C GLU A 194 9.77 10.67 -10.98
N ALA A 195 9.85 9.77 -11.96
CA ALA A 195 11.13 9.29 -12.49
C ALA A 195 12.02 10.42 -13.06
N ALA A 196 11.40 11.42 -13.68
CA ALA A 196 12.12 12.58 -14.20
C ALA A 196 12.77 13.44 -13.10
N ARG A 197 12.36 13.26 -11.83
CA ARG A 197 12.82 14.05 -10.69
C ARG A 197 13.71 13.25 -9.71
N ILE A 198 14.10 12.03 -10.07
CA ILE A 198 14.85 11.17 -9.14
C ILE A 198 16.15 11.79 -8.63
N ASP A 199 16.87 12.53 -9.48
CA ASP A 199 18.12 13.20 -9.08
C ASP A 199 17.86 14.34 -8.08
N GLU A 200 16.72 15.03 -8.19
CA GLU A 200 16.27 16.02 -7.21
C GLU A 200 16.01 15.35 -5.85
N TYR A 201 15.34 14.19 -5.82
CA TYR A 201 15.06 13.45 -4.58
C TYR A 201 16.34 12.96 -3.92
N VAL A 202 17.28 12.41 -4.71
CA VAL A 202 18.59 11.97 -4.21
C VAL A 202 19.38 13.15 -3.64
N ALA A 203 19.38 14.30 -4.31
CA ALA A 203 20.08 15.50 -3.85
C ALA A 203 19.45 16.08 -2.57
N ARG A 204 18.12 15.94 -2.40
CA ARG A 204 17.40 16.36 -1.20
C ARG A 204 17.68 15.45 -0.02
N GLY A 205 17.84 14.15 -0.22
CA GLY A 205 18.21 13.16 0.80
C GLY A 205 17.07 12.72 1.73
N TYR A 206 15.85 12.95 1.34
CA TYR A 206 14.62 12.56 2.07
C TYR A 206 13.41 12.52 1.14
#